data_12ce60e0178b09e3c242739f6cf213d3
#
_entry.id   12ce60e0178b09e3c242739f6cf213d3
#
_cell.length_a   1.000
_cell.length_b   1.000
_cell.length_c   1.000
_cell.angle_alpha   90.00
_cell.angle_beta   90.00
_cell.angle_gamma   90.00
#
_symmetry.space_group_name_H-M   'P 1'
#
loop_
_entity.id
_entity.type
_entity.pdbx_description
1 polymer ?
#
loop_
_entity_poly.entity_id
_entity_poly.type
_entity_poly.pdbx_seq_one_letter_code
_entity_poly.pdbx_strand_id
1 'polypeptide(L)'
;AGTIIVKPMHETTEEEYDWLMDVNVKSAFLTCRRAVQDMNANGGGSIVITSSIAAERGYALESVYCMSKGAVLQLARTISTEYRDAGIRCNAVCPGFVETTHGLKEIAELDAAGQGWEESGMAATQGRICYPEEVAAAVVFLASDEASFVNGNATYVDNGWYAKG
;
A
#
# COMPACT_ATOMS: atom_id res chain seq x y z
N ALA A 1 8.11 -4.55 0.57
CA ALA A 1 8.36 -4.61 2.01
C ALA A 1 7.39 -3.68 2.74
N GLY A 2 6.99 -4.05 3.94
CA GLY A 2 6.10 -3.26 4.78
C GLY A 2 5.90 -3.95 6.12
N THR A 3 5.51 -3.16 7.11
CA THR A 3 5.22 -3.65 8.47
C THR A 3 4.02 -2.91 9.04
N ILE A 4 3.45 -3.45 10.12
CA ILE A 4 2.31 -2.90 10.82
C ILE A 4 2.53 -2.99 12.33
N ILE A 5 1.90 -2.09 13.06
CA ILE A 5 1.75 -2.10 14.51
C ILE A 5 0.26 -1.97 14.79
N VAL A 6 -0.29 -2.93 15.53
CA VAL A 6 -1.71 -2.97 15.93
C VAL A 6 -1.79 -2.64 17.42
N LYS A 7 -2.11 -1.39 17.74
CA LYS A 7 -2.35 -0.94 19.12
C LYS A 7 -3.02 0.45 19.14
N PRO A 8 -3.61 0.86 20.28
CA PRO A 8 -4.13 2.20 20.46
C PRO A 8 -3.06 3.27 20.17
N MET A 9 -3.45 4.36 19.52
CA MET A 9 -2.53 5.44 19.13
C MET A 9 -1.71 5.97 20.32
N HIS A 10 -2.34 6.17 21.48
CA HIS A 10 -1.70 6.73 22.68
C HIS A 10 -0.71 5.76 23.35
N GLU A 11 -0.69 4.48 22.95
CA GLU A 11 0.25 3.47 23.43
C GLU A 11 1.41 3.22 22.47
N THR A 12 1.35 3.80 21.26
CA THR A 12 2.44 3.69 20.29
C THR A 12 3.60 4.59 20.71
N THR A 13 4.79 4.00 20.88
CA THR A 13 5.99 4.75 21.27
C THR A 13 6.63 5.46 20.09
N GLU A 14 7.51 6.46 20.37
CA GLU A 14 8.27 7.15 19.32
C GLU A 14 9.18 6.19 18.55
N GLU A 15 9.79 5.23 19.22
CA GLU A 15 10.65 4.21 18.60
C GLU A 15 9.86 3.31 17.63
N GLU A 16 8.64 2.91 18.01
CA GLU A 16 7.75 2.13 17.16
C GLU A 16 7.28 2.94 15.94
N TYR A 17 6.96 4.22 16.15
CA TYR A 17 6.63 5.15 15.07
C TYR A 17 7.80 5.29 14.10
N ASP A 18 8.99 5.60 14.59
CA ASP A 18 10.19 5.80 13.77
C ASP A 18 10.53 4.53 12.98
N TRP A 19 10.50 3.37 13.64
CA TRP A 19 10.75 2.09 12.99
C TRP A 19 9.76 1.82 11.84
N LEU A 20 8.46 1.98 12.09
CA LEU A 20 7.44 1.72 11.07
C LEU A 20 7.55 2.71 9.89
N MET A 21 7.77 3.98 10.19
CA MET A 21 7.96 5.02 9.15
C MET A 21 9.25 4.80 8.35
N ASP A 22 10.33 4.38 8.99
CA ASP A 22 11.57 4.02 8.30
C ASP A 22 11.38 2.83 7.35
N VAL A 23 10.68 1.79 7.81
CA VAL A 23 10.40 0.60 6.99
C VAL A 23 9.42 0.90 5.87
N ASN A 24 8.30 1.57 6.13
CA ASN A 24 7.23 1.72 5.14
C ASN A 24 7.43 2.93 4.22
N VAL A 25 7.91 4.05 4.74
CA VAL A 25 7.94 5.33 4.01
C VAL A 25 9.35 5.67 3.52
N LYS A 26 10.32 5.70 4.42
CA LYS A 26 11.69 6.09 4.09
C LYS A 26 12.34 5.12 3.09
N SER A 27 12.10 3.81 3.26
CA SER A 27 12.59 2.80 2.32
C SER A 27 12.01 3.01 0.92
N ALA A 28 10.69 3.26 0.82
CA ALA A 28 10.02 3.55 -0.45
C ALA A 28 10.57 4.83 -1.10
N PHE A 29 10.72 5.90 -0.32
CA PHE A 29 11.30 7.17 -0.80
C PHE A 29 12.72 6.97 -1.35
N LEU A 30 13.59 6.29 -0.60
CA LEU A 30 14.98 6.08 -1.03
C LEU A 30 15.07 5.23 -2.30
N THR A 31 14.24 4.19 -2.39
CA THR A 31 14.16 3.31 -3.57
C THR A 31 13.65 4.08 -4.79
N CYS A 32 12.55 4.82 -4.63
CA CYS A 32 11.99 5.62 -5.72
C CYS A 32 12.95 6.73 -6.17
N ARG A 33 13.62 7.40 -5.23
CA ARG A 33 14.63 8.42 -5.55
C ARG A 33 15.74 7.86 -6.44
N ARG A 34 16.21 6.65 -6.15
CA ARG A 34 17.22 5.99 -6.98
C ARG A 34 16.65 5.55 -8.32
N ALA A 35 15.48 4.93 -8.33
CA ALA A 35 14.82 4.47 -9.55
C ALA A 35 14.55 5.63 -10.53
N VAL A 36 14.05 6.77 -10.03
CA VAL A 36 13.80 7.96 -10.85
C VAL A 36 15.09 8.49 -11.49
N GLN A 37 16.20 8.51 -10.76
CA GLN A 37 17.50 8.95 -11.33
C GLN A 37 17.92 8.06 -12.51
N ASP A 38 17.82 6.73 -12.35
CA ASP A 38 18.18 5.79 -13.38
C ASP A 38 17.20 5.83 -14.57
N MET A 39 15.90 5.90 -14.31
CA MET A 39 14.86 5.98 -15.36
C MET A 39 14.95 7.28 -16.16
N ASN A 40 15.19 8.40 -15.48
CA ASN A 40 15.34 9.71 -16.15
C ASN A 40 16.56 9.72 -17.10
N ALA A 41 17.63 9.05 -16.73
CA ALA A 41 18.83 8.91 -17.57
C ALA A 41 18.63 7.96 -18.75
N ASN A 42 17.68 7.01 -18.67
CA ASN A 42 17.43 5.95 -19.66
C ASN A 42 16.13 6.11 -20.46
N GLY A 43 15.46 7.26 -20.39
CA GLY A 43 14.32 7.59 -21.24
C GLY A 43 12.96 7.13 -20.72
N GLY A 44 12.82 6.92 -19.42
CA GLY A 44 11.55 6.63 -18.77
C GLY A 44 11.47 5.29 -18.04
N GLY A 45 10.28 4.97 -17.56
CA GLY A 45 10.03 3.71 -16.85
C GLY A 45 8.72 3.67 -16.10
N SER A 46 8.49 2.59 -15.36
CA SER A 46 7.28 2.43 -14.54
C SER A 46 7.65 2.02 -13.11
N ILE A 47 7.07 2.72 -12.15
CA ILE A 47 7.18 2.45 -10.71
C ILE A 47 5.79 2.04 -10.21
N VAL A 48 5.72 0.95 -9.45
CA VAL A 48 4.51 0.55 -8.73
C VAL A 48 4.81 0.48 -7.24
N ILE A 49 4.09 1.29 -6.45
CA ILE A 49 4.24 1.33 -5.00
C ILE A 49 3.10 0.55 -4.35
N THR A 50 3.43 -0.37 -3.44
CA THR A 50 2.42 -1.08 -2.65
C THR A 50 1.97 -0.20 -1.48
N SER A 51 0.78 0.38 -1.62
CA SER A 51 0.07 1.09 -0.58
C SER A 51 -0.90 0.16 0.16
N SER A 52 -2.12 0.58 0.44
CA SER A 52 -3.20 -0.17 1.08
C SER A 52 -4.52 0.60 0.92
N ILE A 53 -5.66 -0.06 1.10
CA ILE A 53 -6.94 0.63 1.35
C ILE A 53 -6.85 1.56 2.57
N ALA A 54 -5.99 1.25 3.55
CA ALA A 54 -5.71 2.06 4.73
C ALA A 54 -5.04 3.42 4.42
N ALA A 55 -4.63 3.66 3.16
CA ALA A 55 -4.09 4.96 2.75
C ALA A 55 -5.14 6.07 2.71
N GLU A 56 -6.40 5.73 2.51
CA GLU A 56 -7.51 6.68 2.34
C GLU A 56 -8.67 6.40 3.30
N ARG A 57 -8.53 5.40 4.16
CA ARG A 57 -9.45 5.08 5.25
C ARG A 57 -8.71 4.94 6.56
N GLY A 58 -9.34 5.38 7.66
CA GLY A 58 -8.86 5.14 9.01
C GLY A 58 -9.33 3.79 9.53
N TYR A 59 -8.41 3.02 10.10
CA TYR A 59 -8.70 1.78 10.81
C TYR A 59 -8.28 1.91 12.27
N ALA A 60 -9.14 1.44 13.18
CA ALA A 60 -8.82 1.44 14.60
C ALA A 60 -7.54 0.61 14.85
N LEU A 61 -6.72 1.05 15.80
CA LEU A 61 -5.46 0.43 16.21
C LEU A 61 -4.32 0.49 15.18
N GLU A 62 -4.53 1.11 14.02
CA GLU A 62 -3.55 1.14 12.90
C GLU A 62 -3.09 2.56 12.54
N SER A 63 -3.07 3.48 13.50
CA SER A 63 -2.83 4.91 13.23
C SER A 63 -1.54 5.17 12.43
N VAL A 64 -0.40 4.63 12.85
CA VAL A 64 0.90 4.84 12.17
C VAL A 64 0.94 4.10 10.83
N TYR A 65 0.30 2.92 10.75
CA TYR A 65 0.20 2.18 9.50
C TYR A 65 -0.61 2.97 8.45
N CYS A 66 -1.81 3.45 8.79
CA CYS A 66 -2.63 4.28 7.91
C CYS A 66 -1.85 5.52 7.43
N MET A 67 -1.17 6.23 8.35
CA MET A 67 -0.31 7.37 8.00
C MET A 67 0.78 6.96 6.99
N SER A 68 1.46 5.84 7.22
CA SER A 68 2.54 5.38 6.35
C SER A 68 2.05 5.02 4.95
N LYS A 69 0.88 4.39 4.85
CA LYS A 69 0.27 4.01 3.56
C LYS A 69 -0.29 5.21 2.80
N GLY A 70 -0.83 6.21 3.51
CA GLY A 70 -1.17 7.51 2.94
C GLY A 70 0.05 8.24 2.39
N ALA A 71 1.16 8.24 3.12
CA ALA A 71 2.41 8.86 2.69
C ALA A 71 2.95 8.27 1.38
N VAL A 72 2.99 6.93 1.24
CA VAL A 72 3.50 6.28 0.02
C VAL A 72 2.52 6.39 -1.16
N LEU A 73 1.22 6.46 -0.91
CA LEU A 73 0.24 6.77 -1.95
C LEU A 73 0.46 8.17 -2.51
N GLN A 74 0.66 9.15 -1.64
CA GLN A 74 0.93 10.51 -2.08
C GLN A 74 2.31 10.65 -2.75
N LEU A 75 3.31 9.88 -2.33
CA LEU A 75 4.59 9.77 -3.03
C LEU A 75 4.40 9.30 -4.48
N ALA A 76 3.58 8.27 -4.72
CA ALA A 76 3.29 7.80 -6.07
C ALA A 76 2.66 8.90 -6.94
N ARG A 77 1.69 9.62 -6.40
CA ARG A 77 1.01 10.74 -7.08
C ARG A 77 1.98 11.88 -7.41
N THR A 78 2.89 12.21 -6.48
CA THR A 78 3.89 13.27 -6.69
C THR A 78 4.88 12.88 -7.78
N ILE A 79 5.44 11.67 -7.74
CA ILE A 79 6.36 11.17 -8.77
C ILE A 79 5.68 11.17 -10.14
N SER A 80 4.42 10.75 -10.22
CA SER A 80 3.65 10.70 -11.48
C SER A 80 3.48 12.07 -12.13
N THR A 81 3.40 13.12 -11.32
CA THR A 81 3.24 14.50 -11.80
C THR A 81 4.58 15.12 -12.14
N GLU A 82 5.58 14.94 -11.29
CA GLU A 82 6.90 15.56 -11.39
C GLU A 82 7.71 15.03 -12.58
N TYR A 83 7.59 13.72 -12.87
CA TYR A 83 8.41 13.04 -13.89
C TYR A 83 7.62 12.56 -15.11
N ARG A 84 6.37 12.99 -15.28
CA ARG A 84 5.54 12.65 -16.44
C ARG A 84 6.23 12.96 -17.77
N ASP A 85 6.79 14.13 -17.89
CA ASP A 85 7.41 14.61 -19.12
C ASP A 85 8.78 13.93 -19.40
N ALA A 86 9.32 13.24 -18.42
CA ALA A 86 10.48 12.35 -18.56
C ALA A 86 10.08 10.90 -18.94
N GLY A 87 8.81 10.64 -19.20
CA GLY A 87 8.32 9.31 -19.56
C GLY A 87 8.26 8.32 -18.38
N ILE A 88 8.27 8.82 -17.12
CA ILE A 88 8.18 7.98 -15.93
C ILE A 88 6.75 7.95 -15.44
N ARG A 89 6.18 6.76 -15.32
CA ARG A 89 4.88 6.52 -14.69
C ARG A 89 5.09 6.02 -13.26
N CYS A 90 4.24 6.46 -12.35
CA CYS A 90 4.22 5.94 -10.99
C CYS A 90 2.77 5.74 -10.53
N ASN A 91 2.44 4.51 -10.14
CA ASN A 91 1.11 4.13 -9.67
C ASN A 91 1.19 3.44 -8.32
N ALA A 92 0.09 3.41 -7.58
CA ALA A 92 -0.03 2.65 -6.36
C ALA A 92 -1.00 1.47 -6.54
N VAL A 93 -0.65 0.30 -6.01
CA VAL A 93 -1.60 -0.78 -5.76
C VAL A 93 -2.03 -0.70 -4.30
N CYS A 94 -3.34 -0.79 -4.05
CA CYS A 94 -3.97 -0.64 -2.74
C CYS A 94 -4.76 -1.92 -2.40
N PRO A 95 -4.09 -2.97 -1.88
CA PRO A 95 -4.77 -4.18 -1.48
C PRO A 95 -5.63 -3.98 -0.22
N GLY A 96 -6.64 -4.85 -0.07
CA GLY A 96 -7.21 -5.19 1.22
C GLY A 96 -6.36 -6.22 1.96
N PHE A 97 -6.97 -7.14 2.71
CA PHE A 97 -6.27 -8.26 3.34
C PHE A 97 -5.82 -9.29 2.31
N VAL A 98 -4.54 -9.66 2.36
CA VAL A 98 -3.90 -10.60 1.44
C VAL A 98 -3.32 -11.77 2.23
N GLU A 99 -3.47 -12.98 1.73
CA GLU A 99 -2.96 -14.23 2.32
C GLU A 99 -1.43 -14.29 2.24
N THR A 100 -0.80 -13.54 3.11
CA THR A 100 0.65 -13.46 3.29
C THR A 100 0.97 -13.59 4.77
N THR A 101 2.22 -13.89 5.11
CA THR A 101 2.67 -13.89 6.51
C THR A 101 2.35 -12.57 7.22
N HIS A 102 2.47 -11.43 6.51
CA HIS A 102 2.12 -10.11 7.02
C HIS A 102 0.61 -9.98 7.26
N GLY A 103 -0.21 -10.27 6.24
CA GLY A 103 -1.67 -10.11 6.35
C GLY A 103 -2.31 -11.06 7.36
N LEU A 104 -1.83 -12.30 7.45
CA LEU A 104 -2.32 -13.26 8.46
C LEU A 104 -1.94 -12.83 9.88
N LYS A 105 -0.73 -12.27 10.07
CA LYS A 105 -0.32 -11.69 11.36
C LYS A 105 -1.20 -10.51 11.74
N GLU A 106 -1.46 -9.59 10.82
CA GLU A 106 -2.33 -8.42 11.01
C GLU A 106 -3.73 -8.83 11.46
N ILE A 107 -4.35 -9.77 10.75
CA ILE A 107 -5.67 -10.31 11.11
C ILE A 107 -5.66 -10.89 12.53
N ALA A 108 -4.66 -11.71 12.86
CA ALA A 108 -4.55 -12.33 14.18
C ALA A 108 -4.37 -11.29 15.31
N GLU A 109 -3.60 -10.24 15.09
CA GLU A 109 -3.41 -9.15 16.07
C GLU A 109 -4.70 -8.32 16.25
N LEU A 110 -5.42 -8.04 15.17
CA LEU A 110 -6.70 -7.33 15.21
C LEU A 110 -7.79 -8.16 15.90
N ASP A 111 -7.84 -9.47 15.65
CA ASP A 111 -8.78 -10.36 16.33
C ASP A 111 -8.47 -10.47 17.82
N ALA A 112 -7.20 -10.59 18.20
CA ALA A 112 -6.78 -10.58 19.59
C ALA A 112 -7.14 -9.27 20.31
N ALA A 113 -7.21 -8.15 19.58
CA ALA A 113 -7.67 -6.86 20.08
C ALA A 113 -9.19 -6.66 19.99
N GLY A 114 -9.97 -7.70 19.64
CA GLY A 114 -11.43 -7.69 19.62
C GLY A 114 -12.05 -6.97 18.41
N GLN A 115 -11.31 -6.80 17.31
CA GLN A 115 -11.83 -6.12 16.12
C GLN A 115 -12.66 -7.02 15.19
N GLY A 116 -12.72 -8.34 15.46
CA GLY A 116 -13.62 -9.26 14.75
C GLY A 116 -13.29 -9.51 13.28
N TRP A 117 -12.01 -9.59 12.93
CA TRP A 117 -11.53 -9.88 11.57
C TRP A 117 -11.33 -11.37 11.27
N GLU A 118 -11.92 -12.24 12.07
CA GLU A 118 -12.04 -13.66 11.77
C GLU A 118 -12.77 -13.92 10.43
N GLU A 119 -12.88 -15.16 10.02
CA GLU A 119 -13.45 -15.56 8.72
C GLU A 119 -14.81 -14.90 8.43
N SER A 120 -15.67 -14.76 9.44
CA SER A 120 -16.99 -14.11 9.30
C SER A 120 -16.90 -12.63 8.99
N GLY A 121 -16.01 -11.88 9.64
CA GLY A 121 -15.75 -10.47 9.38
C GLY A 121 -15.14 -10.24 7.99
N MET A 122 -14.22 -11.11 7.59
CA MET A 122 -13.62 -11.10 6.26
C MET A 122 -14.66 -11.35 5.17
N ALA A 123 -15.54 -12.36 5.35
CA ALA A 123 -16.60 -12.66 4.40
C ALA A 123 -17.60 -11.49 4.25
N ALA A 124 -17.91 -10.80 5.35
CA ALA A 124 -18.83 -9.65 5.34
C ALA A 124 -18.26 -8.43 4.62
N THR A 125 -16.96 -8.22 4.67
CA THR A 125 -16.28 -7.02 4.13
C THR A 125 -15.71 -7.25 2.73
N GLN A 126 -14.78 -8.16 2.59
CA GLN A 126 -14.02 -8.42 1.36
C GLN A 126 -14.50 -9.68 0.62
N GLY A 127 -15.39 -10.48 1.22
CA GLY A 127 -15.89 -11.74 0.67
C GLY A 127 -14.97 -12.93 0.96
N ARG A 128 -13.68 -12.77 0.83
CA ARG A 128 -12.61 -13.70 1.22
C ARG A 128 -11.29 -12.96 1.31
N ILE A 129 -10.29 -13.59 1.89
CA ILE A 129 -8.92 -13.06 1.81
C ILE A 129 -8.42 -13.09 0.35
N CYS A 130 -7.68 -12.08 -0.06
CA CYS A 130 -7.09 -11.97 -1.41
C CYS A 130 -5.87 -12.88 -1.52
N TYR A 131 -5.68 -13.53 -2.66
CA TYR A 131 -4.44 -14.26 -2.93
C TYR A 131 -3.33 -13.32 -3.42
N PRO A 132 -2.06 -13.57 -3.08
CA PRO A 132 -0.93 -12.73 -3.53
C PRO A 132 -0.87 -12.55 -5.06
N GLU A 133 -1.23 -13.60 -5.82
CA GLU A 133 -1.24 -13.61 -7.28
C GLU A 133 -2.24 -12.62 -7.88
N GLU A 134 -3.33 -12.33 -7.17
CA GLU A 134 -4.34 -11.36 -7.61
C GLU A 134 -3.80 -9.92 -7.53
N VAL A 135 -3.05 -9.64 -6.46
CA VAL A 135 -2.33 -8.35 -6.34
C VAL A 135 -1.20 -8.27 -7.37
N ALA A 136 -0.45 -9.36 -7.56
CA ALA A 136 0.65 -9.42 -8.52
C ALA A 136 0.18 -9.17 -9.96
N ALA A 137 -1.01 -9.68 -10.35
CA ALA A 137 -1.58 -9.41 -11.67
C ALA A 137 -1.82 -7.90 -11.93
N ALA A 138 -2.33 -7.18 -10.93
CA ALA A 138 -2.49 -5.73 -11.02
C ALA A 138 -1.14 -5.00 -11.12
N VAL A 139 -0.14 -5.45 -10.35
CA VAL A 139 1.22 -4.89 -10.41
C VAL A 139 1.84 -5.10 -11.80
N VAL A 140 1.72 -6.30 -12.38
CA VAL A 140 2.24 -6.62 -13.71
C VAL A 140 1.58 -5.72 -14.77
N PHE A 141 0.25 -5.55 -14.72
CA PHE A 141 -0.45 -4.63 -15.62
C PHE A 141 0.08 -3.19 -15.49
N LEU A 142 0.16 -2.66 -14.27
CA LEU A 142 0.62 -1.28 -14.02
C LEU A 142 2.09 -1.07 -14.44
N ALA A 143 2.91 -2.11 -14.36
CA ALA A 143 4.31 -2.06 -14.76
C ALA A 143 4.52 -2.16 -16.28
N SER A 144 3.56 -2.73 -17.01
CA SER A 144 3.64 -2.99 -18.45
C SER A 144 3.29 -1.77 -19.31
N ASP A 145 3.59 -1.86 -20.62
CA ASP A 145 3.22 -0.85 -21.62
C ASP A 145 1.70 -0.79 -21.86
N GLU A 146 0.95 -1.83 -21.50
CA GLU A 146 -0.52 -1.82 -21.56
C GLU A 146 -1.12 -0.73 -20.66
N ALA A 147 -0.41 -0.35 -19.57
CA ALA A 147 -0.76 0.74 -18.70
C ALA A 147 -0.13 2.09 -19.09
N SER A 148 0.25 2.29 -20.36
CA SER A 148 0.98 3.47 -20.83
C SER A 148 0.29 4.82 -20.54
N PHE A 149 -1.02 4.83 -20.36
CA PHE A 149 -1.79 6.04 -20.02
C PHE A 149 -2.32 6.03 -18.58
N VAL A 150 -1.89 5.05 -17.76
CA VAL A 150 -2.24 4.96 -16.33
C VAL A 150 -1.08 5.53 -15.52
N ASN A 151 -1.28 6.70 -14.91
CA ASN A 151 -0.24 7.39 -14.15
C ASN A 151 -0.86 8.14 -12.96
N GLY A 152 -0.29 8.00 -11.77
CA GLY A 152 -0.79 8.59 -10.51
C GLY A 152 -2.04 7.89 -9.94
N ASN A 153 -2.37 6.71 -10.44
CA ASN A 153 -3.58 5.98 -10.07
C ASN A 153 -3.38 5.21 -8.75
N ALA A 154 -4.47 5.10 -7.97
CA ALA A 154 -4.60 4.17 -6.86
C ALA A 154 -5.48 3.01 -7.33
N THR A 155 -4.87 1.85 -7.55
CA THR A 155 -5.59 0.64 -8.02
C THR A 155 -5.92 -0.24 -6.82
N TYR A 156 -7.21 -0.32 -6.49
CA TYR A 156 -7.72 -1.14 -5.38
C TYR A 156 -7.82 -2.60 -5.79
N VAL A 157 -7.29 -3.49 -4.97
CA VAL A 157 -7.39 -4.95 -5.11
C VAL A 157 -7.95 -5.51 -3.81
N ASP A 158 -9.25 -5.29 -3.61
CA ASP A 158 -9.93 -5.46 -2.32
C ASP A 158 -11.37 -6.02 -2.45
N ASN A 159 -11.71 -6.55 -3.63
CA ASN A 159 -13.05 -7.07 -3.96
C ASN A 159 -14.19 -6.08 -3.64
N GLY A 160 -13.94 -4.78 -3.83
CA GLY A 160 -14.96 -3.73 -3.64
C GLY A 160 -15.16 -3.29 -2.19
N TRP A 161 -14.31 -3.73 -1.27
CA TRP A 161 -14.41 -3.31 0.14
C TRP A 161 -14.31 -1.79 0.30
N TYR A 162 -13.33 -1.18 -0.36
CA TYR A 162 -13.19 0.29 -0.32
C TYR A 162 -14.43 1.01 -0.88
N ALA A 163 -15.05 0.45 -1.92
CA ALA A 163 -16.19 1.05 -2.60
C ALA A 163 -17.51 0.98 -1.78
N LYS A 164 -17.59 0.12 -0.78
CA LYS A 164 -18.82 -0.02 0.04
C LYS A 164 -19.07 1.18 0.98
N GLY A 165 -18.14 2.06 1.21
CA GLY A 165 -18.27 3.19 2.13
C GLY A 165 -17.81 2.89 3.53
#